data_a4093d6efc8da290d890f6c3209930b4
#
_entry.id   a4093d6efc8da290d890f6c3209930b4
#
_cell.length_a   1.000
_cell.length_b   1.000
_cell.length_c   1.000
_cell.angle_alpha   90.00
_cell.angle_beta   90.00
_cell.angle_gamma   90.00
#
_symmetry.space_group_name_H-M   'P 1'
#
loop_
_entity.id
_entity.type
_entity.pdbx_description
1 polymer ?
#
loop_
_entity_poly.entity_id
_entity_poly.type
_entity_poly.pdbx_seq_one_letter_code
_entity_poly.pdbx_strand_id
1 'polypeptide(L)'
;MRANGWIFLSLALLPGLAQGAAPSPPPAPSAPAQPITFGDKFPGGVFENVNAGVGGPASINLGEVIGRKPVVLCMWSMGHHRSEQVFQELQALVQEVGPQKVALYGVLPEGSTKDRDGVRQRLQEMKIAVPVLLDSNYKFVYGLGVLRPPFIAVLDKDGLLRLGGGSSLKQTLEYKMTLEDGIRRVAGTGTLGTYGMLRDYYPAVEMVGKKVPEFEVNGLDGKPRRWSTMLDPRKPTVLVFWAVTCPHCQKMLPSLNEWAKANPQDVNLVSVAAVPNETVRTKTQEYTTQQGLVFPVLADAEMKLNDIFLVVSTPTMVIVRPDGVVDSVMTLIDQNFAKTLEAKSKELSRPS
;
A
#
# COMPACT_ATOMS: atom_id res chain seq x y z
N MET A 1 86.27 -26.69 7.70
CA MET A 1 85.65 -27.23 6.52
C MET A 1 84.30 -27.76 6.94
N ARG A 2 83.19 -27.04 6.65
CA ARG A 2 81.89 -27.32 7.22
C ARG A 2 81.00 -27.83 6.09
N ALA A 3 80.44 -29.07 6.33
CA ALA A 3 79.47 -29.70 5.44
C ALA A 3 78.06 -29.25 5.83
N ASN A 4 77.27 -28.70 4.90
CA ASN A 4 75.87 -28.37 5.09
C ASN A 4 75.00 -29.56 4.71
N GLY A 5 74.29 -30.11 5.71
CA GLY A 5 73.27 -31.14 5.48
C GLY A 5 71.93 -30.53 5.13
N TRP A 6 71.36 -30.98 4.01
CA TRP A 6 70.00 -30.64 3.62
C TRP A 6 69.02 -31.67 4.21
N ILE A 7 68.10 -31.19 5.02
CA ILE A 7 67.00 -31.99 5.55
C ILE A 7 65.87 -31.91 4.53
N PHE A 8 65.51 -33.04 3.90
CA PHE A 8 64.29 -33.17 3.12
C PHE A 8 63.10 -33.37 4.03
N LEU A 9 62.18 -32.40 4.11
CA LEU A 9 60.92 -32.57 4.78
C LEU A 9 59.93 -33.18 3.77
N SER A 10 59.49 -34.40 4.03
CA SER A 10 58.45 -35.06 3.26
C SER A 10 57.10 -34.46 3.62
N LEU A 11 56.44 -33.77 2.68
CA LEU A 11 55.08 -33.24 2.81
C LEU A 11 54.11 -34.42 2.59
N ALA A 12 53.42 -34.87 3.64
CA ALA A 12 52.32 -35.81 3.54
C ALA A 12 51.10 -35.13 2.92
N LEU A 13 50.66 -35.62 1.77
CA LEU A 13 49.40 -35.22 1.12
C LEU A 13 48.22 -35.72 1.98
N LEU A 14 47.48 -34.79 2.57
CA LEU A 14 46.15 -35.02 3.16
C LEU A 14 45.13 -35.24 2.05
N PRO A 15 44.21 -36.19 2.15
CA PRO A 15 43.17 -36.41 1.17
C PRO A 15 42.21 -35.23 1.14
N GLY A 16 41.92 -34.74 -0.09
CA GLY A 16 41.10 -33.58 -0.33
C GLY A 16 39.69 -33.66 0.28
N LEU A 17 39.36 -32.64 1.06
CA LEU A 17 37.98 -32.34 1.42
C LEU A 17 37.20 -32.05 0.15
N ALA A 18 36.24 -32.92 -0.18
CA ALA A 18 35.29 -32.65 -1.26
C ALA A 18 34.57 -31.32 -0.96
N GLN A 19 34.88 -30.30 -1.74
CA GLN A 19 34.10 -29.08 -1.72
C GLN A 19 32.68 -29.40 -2.22
N GLY A 20 31.74 -29.43 -1.28
CA GLY A 20 30.33 -29.51 -1.62
C GLY A 20 29.99 -28.36 -2.58
N ALA A 21 29.49 -28.70 -3.77
CA ALA A 21 29.02 -27.73 -4.71
C ALA A 21 28.01 -26.81 -4.03
N ALA A 22 28.21 -25.51 -4.12
CA ALA A 22 27.25 -24.52 -3.65
C ALA A 22 25.88 -24.82 -4.31
N PRO A 23 24.78 -24.75 -3.57
CA PRO A 23 23.46 -24.95 -4.15
C PRO A 23 23.27 -23.99 -5.31
N SER A 24 22.81 -24.53 -6.45
CA SER A 24 22.51 -23.73 -7.64
C SER A 24 21.57 -22.59 -7.26
N PRO A 25 21.78 -21.36 -7.75
CA PRO A 25 20.84 -20.28 -7.51
C PRO A 25 19.45 -20.72 -8.04
N PRO A 26 18.37 -20.29 -7.34
CA PRO A 26 17.02 -20.58 -7.81
C PRO A 26 16.87 -20.11 -9.25
N PRO A 27 16.11 -20.82 -10.13
CA PRO A 27 15.90 -20.40 -11.49
C PRO A 27 15.36 -18.96 -11.49
N ALA A 28 15.93 -18.14 -12.36
CA ALA A 28 15.45 -16.77 -12.57
C ALA A 28 13.94 -16.83 -12.85
N PRO A 29 13.14 -15.92 -12.27
CA PRO A 29 11.71 -15.89 -12.56
C PRO A 29 11.54 -15.86 -14.07
N SER A 30 10.72 -16.76 -14.61
CA SER A 30 10.33 -16.76 -16.02
C SER A 30 9.91 -15.35 -16.39
N ALA A 31 10.31 -14.88 -17.57
CA ALA A 31 10.00 -13.53 -18.05
C ALA A 31 8.56 -13.16 -17.71
N PRO A 32 8.30 -11.95 -17.18
CA PRO A 32 6.98 -11.57 -16.74
C PRO A 32 6.00 -11.81 -17.90
N ALA A 33 4.92 -12.54 -17.61
CA ALA A 33 3.81 -12.67 -18.54
C ALA A 33 3.41 -11.25 -18.98
N GLN A 34 3.06 -11.07 -20.25
CA GLN A 34 2.62 -9.76 -20.73
C GLN A 34 1.51 -9.24 -19.81
N PRO A 35 1.55 -7.94 -19.44
CA PRO A 35 0.55 -7.39 -18.54
C PRO A 35 -0.84 -7.56 -19.18
N ILE A 36 -1.80 -8.00 -18.36
CA ILE A 36 -3.20 -8.16 -18.72
C ILE A 36 -3.80 -6.74 -18.83
N THR A 37 -4.34 -6.42 -19.98
CA THR A 37 -4.96 -5.13 -20.23
C THR A 37 -6.49 -5.22 -20.19
N PHE A 38 -7.16 -4.07 -20.13
CA PHE A 38 -8.63 -4.05 -20.13
C PHE A 38 -9.17 -4.58 -21.44
N GLY A 39 -10.12 -5.50 -21.34
CA GLY A 39 -10.66 -6.26 -22.47
C GLY A 39 -9.99 -7.59 -22.71
N ASP A 40 -8.83 -7.84 -22.12
CA ASP A 40 -8.17 -9.14 -22.21
C ASP A 40 -8.88 -10.17 -21.32
N LYS A 41 -8.80 -11.43 -21.76
CA LYS A 41 -9.28 -12.55 -20.97
C LYS A 41 -8.30 -12.84 -19.83
N PHE A 42 -8.83 -12.84 -18.60
CA PHE A 42 -8.02 -13.14 -17.44
C PHE A 42 -7.59 -14.62 -17.43
N PRO A 43 -6.31 -14.93 -17.23
CA PRO A 43 -5.84 -16.31 -17.18
C PRO A 43 -6.40 -17.02 -15.95
N GLY A 44 -6.91 -18.23 -16.13
CA GLY A 44 -7.27 -19.10 -15.02
C GLY A 44 -6.02 -19.63 -14.29
N GLY A 45 -6.25 -20.51 -13.36
CA GLY A 45 -5.19 -21.20 -12.61
C GLY A 45 -5.72 -21.85 -11.35
N VAL A 46 -4.89 -22.74 -10.78
CA VAL A 46 -5.17 -23.38 -9.49
C VAL A 46 -4.37 -22.66 -8.42
N PHE A 47 -5.05 -22.27 -7.34
CA PHE A 47 -4.48 -21.52 -6.24
C PHE A 47 -4.78 -22.18 -4.89
N GLU A 48 -3.84 -22.12 -3.96
CA GLU A 48 -4.08 -22.44 -2.56
C GLU A 48 -5.10 -21.45 -1.99
N ASN A 49 -6.10 -21.97 -1.28
CA ASN A 49 -7.04 -21.16 -0.53
C ASN A 49 -6.63 -21.12 0.94
N VAL A 50 -6.07 -19.99 1.39
CA VAL A 50 -5.63 -19.84 2.79
C VAL A 50 -6.80 -19.74 3.77
N ASN A 51 -8.02 -19.45 3.29
CA ASN A 51 -9.28 -19.43 4.06
C ASN A 51 -10.07 -20.73 3.92
N ALA A 52 -9.39 -21.85 3.70
CA ALA A 52 -10.04 -23.16 3.54
C ALA A 52 -10.91 -23.53 4.74
N GLY A 53 -12.04 -24.22 4.48
CA GLY A 53 -13.02 -24.58 5.50
C GLY A 53 -14.12 -23.54 5.67
N VAL A 54 -13.79 -22.27 5.88
CA VAL A 54 -14.76 -21.16 5.96
C VAL A 54 -15.07 -20.61 4.56
N GLY A 55 -14.04 -20.31 3.78
CA GLY A 55 -14.14 -19.77 2.43
C GLY A 55 -14.07 -20.85 1.33
N GLY A 56 -14.48 -22.09 1.60
CA GLY A 56 -14.53 -23.16 0.60
C GLY A 56 -13.37 -24.17 0.67
N PRO A 57 -13.09 -24.92 -0.43
CA PRO A 57 -12.08 -25.96 -0.44
C PRO A 57 -10.65 -25.42 -0.34
N ALA A 58 -9.68 -26.29 -0.01
CA ALA A 58 -8.28 -25.93 0.17
C ALA A 58 -7.59 -25.44 -1.11
N SER A 59 -8.15 -25.76 -2.28
CA SER A 59 -7.64 -25.34 -3.59
C SER A 59 -8.77 -24.84 -4.45
N ILE A 60 -8.57 -23.73 -5.15
CA ILE A 60 -9.54 -23.11 -6.06
C ILE A 60 -8.96 -23.08 -7.47
N ASN A 61 -9.71 -23.65 -8.42
CA ASN A 61 -9.42 -23.52 -9.84
C ASN A 61 -10.23 -22.35 -10.41
N LEU A 62 -9.61 -21.19 -10.58
CA LEU A 62 -10.28 -20.02 -11.16
C LEU A 62 -10.73 -20.25 -12.61
N GLY A 63 -10.08 -21.14 -13.36
CA GLY A 63 -10.50 -21.49 -14.73
C GLY A 63 -11.89 -22.13 -14.80
N GLU A 64 -12.39 -22.69 -13.70
CA GLU A 64 -13.74 -23.25 -13.63
C GLU A 64 -14.82 -22.19 -13.36
N VAL A 65 -14.43 -20.98 -12.94
CA VAL A 65 -15.35 -19.89 -12.58
C VAL A 65 -15.32 -18.78 -13.62
N ILE A 66 -14.11 -18.41 -14.06
CA ILE A 66 -13.89 -17.38 -15.09
C ILE A 66 -14.54 -17.83 -16.41
N GLY A 67 -15.35 -16.94 -17.00
CA GLY A 67 -16.09 -17.26 -18.23
C GLY A 67 -17.43 -17.96 -17.98
N ARG A 68 -17.86 -18.11 -16.71
CA ARG A 68 -19.20 -18.64 -16.36
C ARG A 68 -20.05 -17.62 -15.63
N LYS A 69 -19.43 -16.80 -14.80
CA LYS A 69 -20.06 -15.68 -14.10
C LYS A 69 -19.02 -14.58 -13.84
N PRO A 70 -19.46 -13.36 -13.60
CA PRO A 70 -18.57 -12.28 -13.20
C PRO A 70 -17.75 -12.62 -11.95
N VAL A 71 -16.51 -12.15 -11.92
CA VAL A 71 -15.57 -12.39 -10.81
C VAL A 71 -14.99 -11.06 -10.34
N VAL A 72 -14.96 -10.86 -9.03
CA VAL A 72 -14.24 -9.77 -8.37
C VAL A 72 -13.04 -10.36 -7.66
N LEU A 73 -11.85 -9.85 -7.96
CA LEU A 73 -10.61 -10.19 -7.30
C LEU A 73 -10.19 -9.00 -6.43
N CYS A 74 -10.05 -9.22 -5.13
CA CYS A 74 -9.59 -8.21 -4.18
C CYS A 74 -8.18 -8.54 -3.70
N MET A 75 -7.19 -7.85 -4.23
CA MET A 75 -5.84 -7.92 -3.67
C MET A 75 -5.78 -7.10 -2.40
N TRP A 76 -5.40 -7.75 -1.32
CA TRP A 76 -5.35 -7.16 0.01
C TRP A 76 -4.06 -7.50 0.73
N SER A 77 -3.78 -6.81 1.83
CA SER A 77 -2.61 -7.06 2.67
C SER A 77 -3.03 -7.07 4.14
N MET A 78 -2.57 -8.06 4.87
CA MET A 78 -2.80 -8.18 6.31
C MET A 78 -2.12 -7.02 7.06
N GLY A 79 -2.84 -6.44 8.02
CA GLY A 79 -2.34 -5.31 8.81
C GLY A 79 -2.37 -3.95 8.09
N HIS A 80 -2.88 -3.90 6.86
CA HIS A 80 -3.13 -2.66 6.16
C HIS A 80 -4.63 -2.30 6.29
N HIS A 81 -4.95 -1.43 7.24
CA HIS A 81 -6.35 -1.15 7.66
C HIS A 81 -7.29 -0.89 6.49
N ARG A 82 -6.93 0.03 5.56
CA ARG A 82 -7.79 0.34 4.41
C ARG A 82 -7.99 -0.85 3.48
N SER A 83 -6.97 -1.68 3.32
CA SER A 83 -7.06 -2.91 2.52
C SER A 83 -8.06 -3.90 3.11
N GLU A 84 -8.01 -4.08 4.42
CA GLU A 84 -8.92 -4.94 5.17
C GLU A 84 -10.36 -4.41 5.13
N GLN A 85 -10.54 -3.11 5.34
CA GLN A 85 -11.83 -2.44 5.27
C GLN A 85 -12.47 -2.59 3.88
N VAL A 86 -11.73 -2.33 2.80
CA VAL A 86 -12.24 -2.49 1.42
C VAL A 86 -12.63 -3.93 1.15
N PHE A 87 -11.89 -4.91 1.67
CA PHE A 87 -12.25 -6.31 1.50
C PHE A 87 -13.56 -6.66 2.21
N GLN A 88 -13.78 -6.13 3.42
CA GLN A 88 -15.06 -6.28 4.14
C GLN A 88 -16.22 -5.59 3.40
N GLU A 89 -16.02 -4.37 2.91
CA GLU A 89 -17.00 -3.63 2.11
C GLU A 89 -17.38 -4.42 0.84
N LEU A 90 -16.40 -5.00 0.14
CA LEU A 90 -16.64 -5.85 -1.04
C LEU A 90 -17.42 -7.10 -0.69
N GLN A 91 -17.11 -7.78 0.40
CA GLN A 91 -17.87 -8.94 0.82
C GLN A 91 -19.32 -8.57 1.12
N ALA A 92 -19.56 -7.45 1.83
CA ALA A 92 -20.91 -6.97 2.10
C ALA A 92 -21.66 -6.65 0.80
N LEU A 93 -21.03 -5.97 -0.15
CA LEU A 93 -21.61 -5.66 -1.45
C LEU A 93 -21.98 -6.93 -2.23
N VAL A 94 -21.07 -7.93 -2.26
CA VAL A 94 -21.35 -9.20 -2.97
C VAL A 94 -22.46 -9.99 -2.30
N GLN A 95 -22.59 -9.96 -0.97
CA GLN A 95 -23.73 -10.55 -0.27
C GLN A 95 -25.03 -9.86 -0.64
N GLU A 96 -25.04 -8.55 -0.75
CA GLU A 96 -26.23 -7.76 -1.14
C GLU A 96 -26.66 -8.04 -2.58
N VAL A 97 -25.73 -8.02 -3.56
CA VAL A 97 -26.07 -8.25 -4.98
C VAL A 97 -26.36 -9.72 -5.29
N GLY A 98 -25.93 -10.63 -4.43
CA GLY A 98 -26.10 -12.08 -4.53
C GLY A 98 -24.84 -12.83 -4.96
N PRO A 99 -24.26 -13.70 -4.10
CA PRO A 99 -23.02 -14.43 -4.37
C PRO A 99 -23.16 -15.46 -5.52
N GLN A 100 -24.38 -15.81 -5.90
CA GLN A 100 -24.66 -16.63 -7.07
C GLN A 100 -24.48 -15.85 -8.39
N LYS A 101 -24.62 -14.51 -8.37
CA LYS A 101 -24.50 -13.65 -9.57
C LYS A 101 -23.07 -13.19 -9.82
N VAL A 102 -22.27 -13.01 -8.79
CA VAL A 102 -20.87 -12.58 -8.87
C VAL A 102 -20.03 -13.32 -7.82
N ALA A 103 -18.87 -13.82 -8.21
CA ALA A 103 -17.93 -14.43 -7.28
C ALA A 103 -16.94 -13.40 -6.74
N LEU A 104 -16.61 -13.49 -5.45
CA LEU A 104 -15.56 -12.70 -4.82
C LEU A 104 -14.43 -13.62 -4.34
N TYR A 105 -13.21 -13.23 -4.64
CA TYR A 105 -11.99 -13.87 -4.12
C TYR A 105 -11.07 -12.80 -3.54
N GLY A 106 -10.57 -13.03 -2.32
CA GLY A 106 -9.40 -12.33 -1.85
C GLY A 106 -8.16 -12.85 -2.58
N VAL A 107 -7.15 -12.00 -2.78
CA VAL A 107 -5.85 -12.38 -3.31
C VAL A 107 -4.79 -11.85 -2.37
N LEU A 108 -3.96 -12.74 -1.84
CA LEU A 108 -2.88 -12.42 -0.90
C LEU A 108 -1.53 -12.73 -1.57
N PRO A 109 -0.68 -11.72 -1.83
CA PRO A 109 0.66 -11.96 -2.33
C PRO A 109 1.49 -12.79 -1.32
N GLU A 110 2.20 -13.81 -1.78
CA GLU A 110 2.95 -14.74 -0.91
C GLU A 110 3.96 -14.05 0.01
N GLY A 111 4.65 -13.03 -0.50
CA GLY A 111 5.62 -12.26 0.28
C GLY A 111 5.03 -11.39 1.37
N SER A 112 3.71 -11.20 1.41
CA SER A 112 3.06 -10.39 2.44
C SER A 112 2.95 -11.11 3.77
N THR A 113 3.05 -12.44 3.80
CA THR A 113 3.11 -13.22 5.04
C THR A 113 3.66 -14.63 4.84
N LYS A 114 4.44 -15.10 5.82
CA LYS A 114 4.85 -16.50 5.96
C LYS A 114 3.99 -17.25 6.99
N ASP A 115 3.20 -16.52 7.77
CA ASP A 115 2.34 -17.03 8.84
C ASP A 115 0.91 -17.27 8.31
N ARG A 116 0.65 -18.51 7.89
CA ARG A 116 -0.68 -18.93 7.41
C ARG A 116 -1.75 -18.91 8.50
N ASP A 117 -1.36 -19.22 9.73
CA ASP A 117 -2.29 -19.30 10.86
C ASP A 117 -2.68 -17.90 11.32
N GLY A 118 -1.75 -16.97 11.37
CA GLY A 118 -2.04 -15.55 11.61
C GLY A 118 -2.95 -14.95 10.55
N VAL A 119 -2.79 -15.34 9.27
CA VAL A 119 -3.72 -14.93 8.21
C VAL A 119 -5.14 -15.46 8.47
N ARG A 120 -5.28 -16.77 8.78
CA ARG A 120 -6.59 -17.37 9.07
C ARG A 120 -7.26 -16.70 10.27
N GLN A 121 -6.51 -16.48 11.33
CA GLN A 121 -7.00 -15.77 12.51
C GLN A 121 -7.50 -14.38 12.11
N ARG A 122 -6.71 -13.61 11.34
CA ARG A 122 -7.11 -12.27 10.92
C ARG A 122 -8.37 -12.27 10.05
N LEU A 123 -8.49 -13.22 9.12
CA LEU A 123 -9.70 -13.40 8.30
C LEU A 123 -10.94 -13.71 9.16
N GLN A 124 -10.79 -14.51 10.22
CA GLN A 124 -11.86 -14.79 11.18
C GLN A 124 -12.26 -13.54 11.95
N GLU A 125 -11.32 -12.76 12.47
CA GLU A 125 -11.58 -11.47 13.13
C GLU A 125 -12.34 -10.50 12.21
N MET A 126 -11.95 -10.44 10.95
CA MET A 126 -12.60 -9.64 9.91
C MET A 126 -13.93 -10.24 9.43
N LYS A 127 -14.29 -11.46 9.85
CA LYS A 127 -15.48 -12.20 9.41
C LYS A 127 -15.53 -12.42 7.89
N ILE A 128 -14.37 -12.65 7.27
CA ILE A 128 -14.27 -12.96 5.84
C ILE A 128 -14.64 -14.42 5.61
N ALA A 129 -15.68 -14.63 4.80
CA ALA A 129 -16.23 -15.96 4.49
C ALA A 129 -16.02 -16.41 3.03
N VAL A 130 -15.30 -15.62 2.24
CA VAL A 130 -14.96 -15.95 0.84
C VAL A 130 -13.58 -16.58 0.74
N PRO A 131 -13.28 -17.34 -0.37
CA PRO A 131 -11.94 -17.86 -0.59
C PRO A 131 -10.90 -16.76 -0.66
N VAL A 132 -9.70 -17.04 -0.13
CA VAL A 132 -8.54 -16.16 -0.22
C VAL A 132 -7.39 -16.92 -0.89
N LEU A 133 -7.09 -16.51 -2.10
CA LEU A 133 -6.11 -17.14 -2.98
C LEU A 133 -4.71 -16.67 -2.66
N LEU A 134 -3.79 -17.60 -2.48
CA LEU A 134 -2.38 -17.28 -2.34
C LEU A 134 -1.76 -17.06 -3.72
N ASP A 135 -1.24 -15.87 -3.96
CA ASP A 135 -0.50 -15.53 -5.18
C ASP A 135 1.00 -15.87 -5.02
N SER A 136 1.31 -17.18 -5.04
CA SER A 136 2.64 -17.72 -4.73
C SER A 136 3.74 -17.31 -5.71
N ASN A 137 3.39 -16.87 -6.90
CA ASN A 137 4.34 -16.44 -7.92
C ASN A 137 4.07 -15.01 -8.38
N TYR A 138 3.33 -14.23 -7.58
CA TYR A 138 2.95 -12.86 -7.91
C TYR A 138 2.29 -12.72 -9.31
N LYS A 139 1.58 -13.77 -9.77
CA LYS A 139 0.92 -13.79 -11.09
C LYS A 139 -0.11 -12.68 -11.24
N PHE A 140 -0.91 -12.46 -10.19
CA PHE A 140 -1.88 -11.37 -10.18
C PHE A 140 -1.20 -10.01 -10.09
N VAL A 141 -0.19 -9.88 -9.20
CA VAL A 141 0.55 -8.64 -9.00
C VAL A 141 1.18 -8.18 -10.30
N TYR A 142 1.97 -9.03 -10.94
CA TYR A 142 2.65 -8.68 -12.19
C TYR A 142 1.71 -8.65 -13.39
N GLY A 143 0.77 -9.60 -13.46
CA GLY A 143 -0.17 -9.67 -14.58
C GLY A 143 -1.10 -8.47 -14.67
N LEU A 144 -1.54 -7.93 -13.53
CA LEU A 144 -2.41 -6.75 -13.45
C LEU A 144 -1.64 -5.44 -13.29
N GLY A 145 -0.31 -5.48 -13.19
CA GLY A 145 0.51 -4.30 -12.94
C GLY A 145 0.22 -3.64 -11.58
N VAL A 146 -0.23 -4.43 -10.59
CA VAL A 146 -0.61 -3.92 -9.27
C VAL A 146 0.63 -3.61 -8.45
N LEU A 147 0.78 -2.36 -8.07
CA LEU A 147 1.91 -1.92 -7.27
C LEU A 147 1.61 -1.95 -5.75
N ARG A 148 0.34 -1.84 -5.36
CA ARG A 148 -0.07 -1.74 -3.95
C ARG A 148 -1.48 -2.27 -3.71
N PRO A 149 -1.74 -2.99 -2.59
CA PRO A 149 -3.09 -3.26 -2.09
C PRO A 149 -3.67 -2.00 -1.39
N PRO A 150 -5.01 -1.85 -1.32
CA PRO A 150 -5.96 -2.72 -2.00
C PRO A 150 -6.00 -2.46 -3.51
N PHE A 151 -6.23 -3.52 -4.29
CA PHE A 151 -6.56 -3.41 -5.70
C PHE A 151 -7.69 -4.36 -6.04
N ILE A 152 -8.67 -3.87 -6.78
CA ILE A 152 -9.86 -4.62 -7.15
C ILE A 152 -9.88 -4.78 -8.66
N ALA A 153 -9.95 -6.02 -9.13
CA ALA A 153 -10.18 -6.32 -10.53
C ALA A 153 -11.57 -6.91 -10.71
N VAL A 154 -12.32 -6.43 -11.70
CA VAL A 154 -13.66 -6.93 -12.03
C VAL A 154 -13.63 -7.55 -13.41
N LEU A 155 -13.93 -8.85 -13.44
CA LEU A 155 -14.06 -9.64 -14.65
C LEU A 155 -15.55 -9.82 -14.96
N ASP A 156 -15.92 -9.69 -16.23
CA ASP A 156 -17.29 -9.98 -16.66
C ASP A 156 -17.57 -11.51 -16.79
N LYS A 157 -18.80 -11.86 -17.18
CA LYS A 157 -19.20 -13.25 -17.36
C LYS A 157 -18.38 -14.01 -18.41
N ASP A 158 -17.74 -13.31 -19.34
CA ASP A 158 -16.89 -13.87 -20.40
C ASP A 158 -15.41 -13.97 -19.95
N GLY A 159 -15.13 -13.52 -18.72
CA GLY A 159 -13.80 -13.55 -18.10
C GLY A 159 -12.89 -12.43 -18.58
N LEU A 160 -13.45 -11.38 -19.16
CA LEU A 160 -12.70 -10.23 -19.62
C LEU A 160 -12.53 -9.20 -18.51
N LEU A 161 -11.30 -8.69 -18.33
CA LEU A 161 -11.03 -7.63 -17.36
C LEU A 161 -11.73 -6.35 -17.82
N ARG A 162 -12.66 -5.85 -16.99
CA ARG A 162 -13.47 -4.68 -17.31
C ARG A 162 -13.14 -3.47 -16.47
N LEU A 163 -12.85 -3.67 -15.19
CA LEU A 163 -12.50 -2.59 -14.28
C LEU A 163 -11.29 -2.99 -13.45
N GLY A 164 -10.47 -2.02 -13.12
CA GLY A 164 -9.38 -2.16 -12.17
C GLY A 164 -9.22 -0.91 -11.34
N GLY A 165 -9.01 -1.05 -10.05
CA GLY A 165 -8.81 0.10 -9.16
C GLY A 165 -8.62 -0.27 -7.72
N GLY A 166 -8.35 0.72 -6.87
CA GLY A 166 -7.67 0.50 -5.62
C GLY A 166 -8.49 0.68 -4.36
N SER A 167 -8.60 1.88 -3.89
CA SER A 167 -8.74 2.12 -2.45
C SER A 167 -10.16 2.43 -1.96
N SER A 168 -11.18 2.41 -2.81
CA SER A 168 -12.56 2.67 -2.41
C SER A 168 -13.59 2.14 -3.41
N LEU A 169 -14.69 1.57 -2.92
CA LEU A 169 -15.85 1.20 -3.75
C LEU A 169 -16.54 2.41 -4.36
N LYS A 170 -16.44 3.56 -3.71
CA LYS A 170 -16.99 4.85 -4.17
C LYS A 170 -16.09 5.57 -5.15
N GLN A 171 -14.95 4.99 -5.48
CA GLN A 171 -14.05 5.53 -6.48
C GLN A 171 -14.78 5.68 -7.83
N THR A 172 -14.71 6.87 -8.41
CA THR A 172 -15.44 7.20 -9.63
C THR A 172 -14.53 7.05 -10.85
N LEU A 173 -15.02 6.35 -11.85
CA LEU A 173 -14.43 6.31 -13.19
C LEU A 173 -14.58 7.65 -13.92
N GLU A 174 -13.78 7.89 -14.93
CA GLU A 174 -13.90 9.04 -15.84
C GLU A 174 -15.33 9.22 -16.40
N TYR A 175 -16.10 8.13 -16.46
CA TYR A 175 -17.48 8.06 -16.97
C TYR A 175 -18.55 8.23 -15.87
N LYS A 176 -18.23 8.79 -14.73
CA LYS A 176 -19.14 9.00 -13.59
C LYS A 176 -19.76 7.71 -12.99
N MET A 177 -19.16 6.56 -13.23
CA MET A 177 -19.55 5.29 -12.63
C MET A 177 -18.60 4.96 -11.47
N THR A 178 -19.13 4.53 -10.34
CA THR A 178 -18.30 4.05 -9.23
C THR A 178 -17.90 2.59 -9.44
N LEU A 179 -16.90 2.11 -8.69
CA LEU A 179 -16.54 0.69 -8.70
C LEU A 179 -17.70 -0.17 -8.19
N GLU A 180 -18.42 0.32 -7.17
CA GLU A 180 -19.66 -0.30 -6.68
C GLU A 180 -20.72 -0.44 -7.79
N ASP A 181 -21.01 0.63 -8.52
CA ASP A 181 -21.95 0.62 -9.65
C ASP A 181 -21.53 -0.39 -10.73
N GLY A 182 -20.22 -0.44 -11.03
CA GLY A 182 -19.65 -1.39 -11.98
C GLY A 182 -19.86 -2.84 -11.54
N ILE A 183 -19.62 -3.17 -10.28
CA ILE A 183 -19.86 -4.50 -9.70
C ILE A 183 -21.36 -4.84 -9.73
N ARG A 184 -22.23 -3.92 -9.30
CA ARG A 184 -23.70 -4.10 -9.38
C ARG A 184 -24.16 -4.36 -10.81
N ARG A 185 -23.60 -3.62 -11.77
CA ARG A 185 -23.96 -3.76 -13.18
C ARG A 185 -23.52 -5.11 -13.74
N VAL A 186 -22.28 -5.56 -13.53
CA VAL A 186 -21.88 -6.89 -13.99
C VAL A 186 -22.63 -8.02 -13.30
N ALA A 187 -22.99 -7.86 -12.03
CA ALA A 187 -23.84 -8.82 -11.30
C ALA A 187 -25.24 -8.90 -11.89
N GLY A 188 -25.79 -7.79 -12.42
CA GLY A 188 -27.12 -7.75 -13.04
C GLY A 188 -27.15 -8.20 -14.48
N THR A 189 -26.20 -7.75 -15.30
CA THR A 189 -26.19 -7.97 -16.77
C THR A 189 -25.18 -9.01 -17.24
N GLY A 190 -24.27 -9.42 -16.37
CA GLY A 190 -23.15 -10.32 -16.71
C GLY A 190 -21.98 -9.61 -17.40
N THR A 191 -22.16 -8.42 -17.92
CA THR A 191 -21.11 -7.69 -18.66
C THR A 191 -21.11 -6.20 -18.39
N LEU A 192 -20.00 -5.56 -18.76
CA LEU A 192 -19.83 -4.13 -18.76
C LEU A 192 -19.28 -3.69 -20.11
N GLY A 193 -20.01 -2.82 -20.83
CA GLY A 193 -19.64 -2.41 -22.19
C GLY A 193 -18.44 -1.47 -22.27
N THR A 194 -17.97 -0.93 -21.15
CA THR A 194 -16.83 -0.01 -21.05
C THR A 194 -15.66 -0.70 -20.37
N TYR A 195 -14.45 -0.27 -20.71
CA TYR A 195 -13.22 -0.70 -20.06
C TYR A 195 -12.60 0.52 -19.38
N GLY A 196 -11.92 0.32 -18.27
CA GLY A 196 -11.19 1.45 -17.72
C GLY A 196 -10.44 1.12 -16.46
N MET A 197 -9.26 1.71 -16.36
CA MET A 197 -8.58 1.86 -15.10
C MET A 197 -9.27 2.98 -14.35
N LEU A 198 -9.55 2.72 -13.08
CA LEU A 198 -9.88 3.79 -12.16
C LEU A 198 -8.62 4.65 -12.04
N ARG A 199 -8.75 5.97 -12.18
CA ARG A 199 -7.66 6.88 -11.80
C ARG A 199 -7.22 6.55 -10.39
N ASP A 200 -5.93 6.73 -10.11
CA ASP A 200 -5.44 6.60 -8.75
C ASP A 200 -6.32 7.44 -7.82
N TYR A 201 -7.11 6.76 -7.03
CA TYR A 201 -7.96 7.39 -6.05
C TYR A 201 -7.24 7.44 -4.72
N TYR A 202 -7.09 8.64 -4.22
CA TYR A 202 -6.47 8.88 -2.93
C TYR A 202 -7.56 9.25 -1.91
N PRO A 203 -7.98 8.33 -1.03
CA PRO A 203 -9.05 8.59 -0.07
C PRO A 203 -8.85 9.86 0.76
N ALA A 204 -7.60 10.24 0.99
CA ALA A 204 -7.26 11.47 1.71
C ALA A 204 -7.93 12.73 1.13
N VAL A 205 -8.27 12.76 -0.17
CA VAL A 205 -9.01 13.90 -0.78
C VAL A 205 -10.43 14.04 -0.21
N GLU A 206 -11.00 12.99 0.36
CA GLU A 206 -12.31 13.06 1.05
C GLU A 206 -12.26 13.89 2.33
N MET A 207 -11.06 14.14 2.85
CA MET A 207 -10.86 15.01 4.01
C MET A 207 -11.00 16.50 3.69
N VAL A 208 -10.90 16.89 2.40
CA VAL A 208 -11.03 18.30 2.00
C VAL A 208 -12.40 18.86 2.43
N GLY A 209 -12.36 20.00 3.09
CA GLY A 209 -13.54 20.66 3.66
C GLY A 209 -13.99 20.09 5.02
N LYS A 210 -13.38 19.02 5.52
CA LYS A 210 -13.69 18.45 6.84
C LYS A 210 -12.74 19.00 7.91
N LYS A 211 -13.28 19.19 9.11
CA LYS A 211 -12.46 19.52 10.27
C LYS A 211 -11.70 18.29 10.74
N VAL A 212 -10.41 18.45 10.99
CA VAL A 212 -9.58 17.38 11.54
C VAL A 212 -10.04 17.09 12.98
N PRO A 213 -10.37 15.82 13.33
CA PRO A 213 -10.74 15.48 14.69
C PRO A 213 -9.56 15.64 15.64
N GLU A 214 -9.84 15.86 16.93
CA GLU A 214 -8.78 15.90 17.95
C GLU A 214 -8.12 14.52 18.08
N PHE A 215 -6.80 14.49 18.15
CA PHE A 215 -6.01 13.29 18.39
C PHE A 215 -4.78 13.58 19.25
N GLU A 216 -4.24 12.53 19.84
CA GLU A 216 -2.97 12.56 20.54
C GLU A 216 -2.05 11.48 19.94
N VAL A 217 -0.79 11.84 19.73
CA VAL A 217 0.25 10.98 19.17
C VAL A 217 1.61 11.34 19.75
N ASN A 218 2.50 10.37 19.88
CA ASN A 218 3.87 10.68 20.33
C ASN A 218 4.71 11.22 19.15
N GLY A 219 5.51 12.22 19.45
CA GLY A 219 6.62 12.58 18.58
C GLY A 219 7.65 11.45 18.49
N LEU A 220 8.52 11.51 17.52
CA LEU A 220 9.65 10.57 17.41
C LEU A 220 10.62 10.72 18.62
N ASP A 221 10.59 11.88 19.27
CA ASP A 221 11.28 12.19 20.53
C ASP A 221 10.61 11.57 21.79
N GLY A 222 9.52 10.80 21.61
CA GLY A 222 8.74 10.16 22.66
C GLY A 222 7.79 11.09 23.42
N LYS A 223 7.74 12.38 23.10
CA LYS A 223 6.86 13.35 23.79
C LYS A 223 5.46 13.35 23.18
N PRO A 224 4.40 13.38 24.01
CA PRO A 224 3.03 13.44 23.50
C PRO A 224 2.77 14.79 22.81
N ARG A 225 2.00 14.74 21.74
CA ARG A 225 1.55 15.89 20.95
C ARG A 225 0.04 15.80 20.76
N ARG A 226 -0.65 16.90 21.02
CA ARG A 226 -2.09 17.03 20.75
C ARG A 226 -2.32 17.87 19.52
N TRP A 227 -3.28 17.46 18.69
CA TRP A 227 -3.60 18.15 17.45
C TRP A 227 -3.87 19.64 17.66
N SER A 228 -4.74 20.00 18.58
CA SER A 228 -5.10 21.39 18.88
C SER A 228 -3.91 22.27 19.26
N THR A 229 -2.86 21.69 19.87
CA THR A 229 -1.63 22.41 20.23
C THR A 229 -0.61 22.52 19.10
N MET A 230 -0.81 21.75 18.03
CA MET A 230 0.06 21.78 16.85
C MET A 230 -0.43 22.74 15.76
N LEU A 231 -1.68 23.19 15.84
CA LEU A 231 -2.21 24.18 14.90
C LEU A 231 -1.61 25.56 15.19
N ASP A 232 -1.22 26.28 14.13
CA ASP A 232 -0.91 27.70 14.21
C ASP A 232 -2.16 28.50 13.74
N PRO A 233 -2.71 29.40 14.56
CA PRO A 233 -3.90 30.16 14.21
C PRO A 233 -3.66 31.22 13.12
N ARG A 234 -2.42 31.45 12.72
CA ARG A 234 -2.03 32.51 11.76
C ARG A 234 -1.61 31.99 10.40
N LYS A 235 -1.22 30.72 10.30
CA LYS A 235 -0.68 30.12 9.09
C LYS A 235 -1.15 28.68 8.92
N PRO A 236 -1.21 28.16 7.66
CA PRO A 236 -1.63 26.79 7.44
C PRO A 236 -0.65 25.79 8.05
N THR A 237 -1.20 24.66 8.52
CA THR A 237 -0.40 23.51 8.96
C THR A 237 -0.31 22.49 7.80
N VAL A 238 0.89 22.07 7.49
CA VAL A 238 1.17 21.05 6.46
C VAL A 238 1.63 19.77 7.15
N LEU A 239 0.81 18.73 7.05
CA LEU A 239 1.14 17.39 7.52
C LEU A 239 1.74 16.59 6.36
N VAL A 240 2.95 16.06 6.54
CA VAL A 240 3.67 15.28 5.53
C VAL A 240 3.77 13.83 5.98
N PHE A 241 2.99 12.97 5.39
CA PHE A 241 3.00 11.53 5.64
C PHE A 241 4.10 10.84 4.83
N TRP A 242 4.94 10.06 5.51
CA TRP A 242 6.08 9.40 4.89
C TRP A 242 6.49 8.11 5.61
N ALA A 243 7.35 7.32 4.97
CA ALA A 243 7.98 6.16 5.57
C ALA A 243 9.47 6.12 5.23
N VAL A 244 10.30 5.69 6.16
CA VAL A 244 11.76 5.57 5.95
C VAL A 244 12.12 4.57 4.85
N THR A 245 11.24 3.61 4.57
CA THR A 245 11.39 2.60 3.50
C THR A 245 10.88 3.07 2.13
N CYS A 246 10.27 4.27 2.05
CA CYS A 246 9.69 4.80 0.83
C CYS A 246 10.75 5.55 -0.01
N PRO A 247 11.14 5.06 -1.21
CA PRO A 247 12.17 5.71 -2.04
C PRO A 247 11.78 7.13 -2.49
N HIS A 248 10.50 7.37 -2.78
CA HIS A 248 10.00 8.69 -3.16
C HIS A 248 10.08 9.68 -2.01
N CYS A 249 9.81 9.22 -0.78
CA CYS A 249 9.94 10.03 0.43
C CYS A 249 11.41 10.43 0.67
N GLN A 250 12.33 9.47 0.52
CA GLN A 250 13.77 9.73 0.68
C GLN A 250 14.31 10.75 -0.33
N LYS A 251 13.72 10.82 -1.53
CA LYS A 251 14.07 11.83 -2.54
C LYS A 251 13.47 13.21 -2.23
N MET A 252 12.24 13.23 -1.70
CA MET A 252 11.50 14.47 -1.43
C MET A 252 11.96 15.16 -0.15
N LEU A 253 12.17 14.41 0.95
CA LEU A 253 12.42 14.98 2.28
C LEU A 253 13.63 15.92 2.35
N PRO A 254 14.79 15.65 1.71
CA PRO A 254 15.88 16.61 1.69
C PRO A 254 15.49 17.97 1.09
N SER A 255 14.81 17.97 -0.06
CA SER A 255 14.35 19.19 -0.71
C SER A 255 13.30 19.93 0.13
N LEU A 256 12.40 19.20 0.79
CA LEU A 256 11.42 19.78 1.71
C LEU A 256 12.11 20.39 2.93
N ASN A 257 13.14 19.75 3.45
CA ASN A 257 13.92 20.26 4.58
C ASN A 257 14.65 21.56 4.24
N GLU A 258 15.27 21.64 3.07
CA GLU A 258 15.90 22.89 2.60
C GLU A 258 14.86 24.00 2.38
N TRP A 259 13.70 23.67 1.80
CA TRP A 259 12.60 24.62 1.65
C TRP A 259 12.10 25.12 3.02
N ALA A 260 11.93 24.24 3.99
CA ALA A 260 11.49 24.58 5.34
C ALA A 260 12.49 25.50 6.08
N LYS A 261 13.79 25.28 5.90
CA LYS A 261 14.85 26.17 6.43
C LYS A 261 14.78 27.57 5.83
N ALA A 262 14.50 27.65 4.54
CA ALA A 262 14.42 28.94 3.82
C ALA A 262 13.11 29.70 4.12
N ASN A 263 12.02 28.99 4.48
CA ASN A 263 10.67 29.54 4.61
C ASN A 263 10.01 29.19 5.97
N PRO A 264 10.65 29.48 7.12
CA PRO A 264 10.16 29.01 8.43
C PRO A 264 8.86 29.68 8.88
N GLN A 265 8.47 30.78 8.25
CA GLN A 265 7.28 31.55 8.61
C GLN A 265 6.06 31.26 7.70
N ASP A 266 6.27 30.59 6.59
CA ASP A 266 5.22 30.44 5.58
C ASP A 266 4.16 29.43 5.97
N VAL A 267 4.57 28.30 6.55
CA VAL A 267 3.67 27.24 7.01
C VAL A 267 4.15 26.67 8.35
N ASN A 268 3.25 26.05 9.07
CA ASN A 268 3.57 25.19 10.19
C ASN A 268 3.77 23.76 9.67
N LEU A 269 5.02 23.35 9.42
CA LEU A 269 5.34 22.04 8.84
C LEU A 269 5.51 20.99 9.93
N VAL A 270 4.76 19.91 9.83
CA VAL A 270 4.82 18.75 10.72
C VAL A 270 4.87 17.49 9.87
N SER A 271 5.77 16.57 10.15
CA SER A 271 5.78 15.30 9.43
C SER A 271 5.23 14.14 10.27
N VAL A 272 4.65 13.15 9.60
CA VAL A 272 4.06 11.94 10.17
C VAL A 272 4.79 10.74 9.58
N ALA A 273 5.62 10.09 10.39
CA ALA A 273 6.37 8.91 9.97
C ALA A 273 5.63 7.63 10.36
N ALA A 274 5.41 6.74 9.41
CA ALA A 274 4.92 5.39 9.68
C ALA A 274 6.00 4.57 10.39
N VAL A 275 5.74 4.16 11.65
CA VAL A 275 6.69 3.41 12.49
C VAL A 275 6.04 2.17 13.13
N PRO A 276 5.65 1.17 12.32
CA PRO A 276 4.83 0.03 12.76
C PRO A 276 5.51 -0.88 13.79
N ASN A 277 6.81 -0.73 14.00
CA ASN A 277 7.58 -1.49 14.97
C ASN A 277 8.86 -0.75 15.37
N GLU A 278 9.54 -1.24 16.41
CA GLU A 278 10.72 -0.59 16.97
C GLU A 278 11.92 -0.55 16.00
N THR A 279 12.09 -1.56 15.16
CA THR A 279 13.15 -1.57 14.13
C THR A 279 12.97 -0.42 13.14
N VAL A 280 11.74 -0.18 12.69
CA VAL A 280 11.43 0.94 11.78
C VAL A 280 11.54 2.28 12.52
N ARG A 281 11.15 2.34 13.78
CA ARG A 281 11.32 3.54 14.62
C ARG A 281 12.80 3.94 14.70
N THR A 282 13.69 3.00 15.03
CA THR A 282 15.13 3.25 15.12
C THR A 282 15.70 3.77 13.79
N LYS A 283 15.39 3.09 12.67
CA LYS A 283 15.78 3.54 11.33
C LYS A 283 15.26 4.93 11.00
N THR A 284 14.04 5.25 11.43
CA THR A 284 13.43 6.57 11.21
C THR A 284 14.17 7.64 12.03
N GLN A 285 14.56 7.36 13.26
CA GLN A 285 15.36 8.26 14.11
C GLN A 285 16.74 8.51 13.52
N GLU A 286 17.42 7.46 13.08
CA GLU A 286 18.71 7.56 12.40
C GLU A 286 18.61 8.43 11.15
N TYR A 287 17.63 8.18 10.30
CA TYR A 287 17.39 8.94 9.07
C TYR A 287 17.10 10.42 9.36
N THR A 288 16.21 10.73 10.31
CA THR A 288 15.86 12.11 10.65
C THR A 288 17.06 12.88 11.19
N THR A 289 17.90 12.23 12.00
CA THR A 289 19.13 12.79 12.53
C THR A 289 20.15 13.03 11.41
N GLN A 290 20.35 12.06 10.54
CA GLN A 290 21.28 12.15 9.41
C GLN A 290 20.89 13.26 8.43
N GLN A 291 19.60 13.42 8.15
CA GLN A 291 19.08 14.46 7.25
C GLN A 291 18.96 15.83 7.92
N GLY A 292 19.11 15.91 9.24
CA GLY A 292 18.97 17.15 10.01
C GLY A 292 17.62 17.82 9.78
N LEU A 293 16.50 17.05 9.87
CA LEU A 293 15.16 17.57 9.65
C LEU A 293 14.82 18.65 10.68
N VAL A 294 14.41 19.85 10.21
CA VAL A 294 14.15 21.01 11.07
C VAL A 294 12.70 21.10 11.56
N PHE A 295 11.84 20.22 11.13
CA PHE A 295 10.43 20.18 11.49
C PHE A 295 10.11 18.97 12.39
N PRO A 296 9.08 19.05 13.25
CA PRO A 296 8.66 17.95 14.12
C PRO A 296 8.30 16.68 13.32
N VAL A 297 8.66 15.53 13.89
CA VAL A 297 8.31 14.22 13.35
C VAL A 297 7.41 13.48 14.34
N LEU A 298 6.17 13.22 13.95
CA LEU A 298 5.23 12.39 14.71
C LEU A 298 5.47 10.92 14.36
N ALA A 299 5.36 10.04 15.35
CA ALA A 299 5.56 8.61 15.20
C ALA A 299 4.22 7.90 15.13
N ASP A 300 3.73 7.61 13.93
CA ASP A 300 2.47 6.90 13.72
C ASP A 300 2.68 5.38 13.83
N ALA A 301 2.68 4.87 15.07
CA ALA A 301 3.00 3.48 15.38
C ALA A 301 1.89 2.50 14.96
N GLU A 302 0.63 2.91 15.10
CA GLU A 302 -0.54 2.08 14.85
C GLU A 302 -1.26 2.49 13.56
N MET A 303 -0.62 3.28 12.70
CA MET A 303 -1.22 3.86 11.49
C MET A 303 -2.48 4.70 11.78
N LYS A 304 -2.64 5.16 13.02
CA LYS A 304 -3.80 5.90 13.51
C LYS A 304 -4.00 7.23 12.77
N LEU A 305 -2.92 7.95 12.51
CA LEU A 305 -3.00 9.20 11.76
C LEU A 305 -3.25 8.93 10.28
N ASN A 306 -2.66 7.86 9.72
CA ASN A 306 -2.99 7.41 8.37
C ASN A 306 -4.50 7.15 8.23
N ASP A 307 -5.12 6.52 9.24
CA ASP A 307 -6.57 6.24 9.25
C ASP A 307 -7.41 7.52 9.38
N ILE A 308 -7.05 8.42 10.29
CA ILE A 308 -7.76 9.70 10.50
C ILE A 308 -7.76 10.53 9.20
N PHE A 309 -6.62 10.58 8.50
CA PHE A 309 -6.46 11.37 7.28
C PHE A 309 -6.71 10.57 5.99
N LEU A 310 -7.13 9.31 6.11
CA LEU A 310 -7.37 8.39 4.99
C LEU A 310 -6.16 8.25 4.05
N VAL A 311 -4.95 8.32 4.60
CA VAL A 311 -3.70 8.23 3.83
C VAL A 311 -3.35 6.77 3.57
N VAL A 312 -3.32 6.38 2.30
CA VAL A 312 -3.03 5.00 1.84
C VAL A 312 -1.69 4.88 1.11
N SER A 313 -1.04 6.01 0.83
CA SER A 313 0.24 6.04 0.12
C SER A 313 1.14 7.16 0.63
N THR A 314 2.45 6.96 0.47
CA THR A 314 3.46 7.96 0.83
C THR A 314 4.36 8.27 -0.37
N PRO A 315 4.81 9.51 -0.51
CA PRO A 315 4.48 10.65 0.31
C PRO A 315 3.08 11.20 0.04
N THR A 316 2.40 11.71 1.07
CA THR A 316 1.16 12.48 0.97
C THR A 316 1.30 13.73 1.83
N MET A 317 0.88 14.90 1.31
CA MET A 317 0.80 16.14 2.07
C MET A 317 -0.66 16.52 2.26
N VAL A 318 -1.04 16.85 3.50
CA VAL A 318 -2.36 17.37 3.85
C VAL A 318 -2.19 18.79 4.34
N ILE A 319 -2.80 19.74 3.67
CA ILE A 319 -2.75 21.17 4.03
C ILE A 319 -4.01 21.48 4.83
N VAL A 320 -3.83 21.97 6.03
CA VAL A 320 -4.91 22.31 6.97
C VAL A 320 -4.89 23.80 7.22
N ARG A 321 -6.06 24.42 7.10
CA ARG A 321 -6.25 25.85 7.38
C ARG A 321 -6.06 26.14 8.88
N PRO A 322 -5.82 27.41 9.26
CA PRO A 322 -5.72 27.82 10.67
C PRO A 322 -6.93 27.44 11.54
N ASP A 323 -8.12 27.30 10.95
CA ASP A 323 -9.34 26.88 11.64
C ASP A 323 -9.45 25.34 11.86
N GLY A 324 -8.45 24.58 11.41
CA GLY A 324 -8.39 23.11 11.54
C GLY A 324 -9.14 22.34 10.46
N VAL A 325 -9.60 23.01 9.40
CA VAL A 325 -10.27 22.37 8.25
C VAL A 325 -9.26 22.01 7.17
N VAL A 326 -9.32 20.82 6.63
CA VAL A 326 -8.47 20.40 5.51
C VAL A 326 -8.79 21.23 4.28
N ASP A 327 -7.79 21.94 3.77
CA ASP A 327 -7.89 22.73 2.55
C ASP A 327 -7.66 21.88 1.30
N SER A 328 -6.55 21.16 1.28
CA SER A 328 -6.13 20.39 0.11
C SER A 328 -5.24 19.22 0.48
N VAL A 329 -5.15 18.26 -0.44
CA VAL A 329 -4.30 17.06 -0.34
C VAL A 329 -3.46 16.94 -1.58
N MET A 330 -2.16 16.69 -1.40
CA MET A 330 -1.21 16.42 -2.48
C MET A 330 -0.69 14.97 -2.34
N THR A 331 -0.87 14.16 -3.36
CA THR A 331 -0.51 12.73 -3.35
C THR A 331 0.60 12.36 -4.33
N LEU A 332 0.70 13.06 -5.44
CA LEU A 332 1.80 12.94 -6.40
C LEU A 332 2.72 14.15 -6.20
N ILE A 333 3.64 14.01 -5.24
CA ILE A 333 4.51 15.12 -4.88
C ILE A 333 5.70 15.13 -5.84
N ASP A 334 5.64 16.05 -6.79
CA ASP A 334 6.70 16.31 -7.75
C ASP A 334 7.67 17.42 -7.25
N GLN A 335 8.61 17.82 -8.10
CA GLN A 335 9.58 18.87 -7.79
C GLN A 335 8.96 20.27 -7.62
N ASN A 336 7.66 20.44 -7.97
CA ASN A 336 6.96 21.72 -7.89
C ASN A 336 6.21 21.91 -6.56
N PHE A 337 6.30 20.98 -5.61
CA PHE A 337 5.62 21.09 -4.32
C PHE A 337 5.91 22.42 -3.62
N ALA A 338 7.12 22.94 -3.72
CA ALA A 338 7.52 24.22 -3.14
C ALA A 338 6.63 25.38 -3.60
N LYS A 339 6.37 25.49 -4.91
CA LYS A 339 5.48 26.51 -5.47
C LYS A 339 4.06 26.39 -4.95
N THR A 340 3.57 25.15 -4.79
CA THR A 340 2.23 24.89 -4.24
C THR A 340 2.17 25.32 -2.77
N LEU A 341 3.18 24.98 -1.97
CA LEU A 341 3.23 25.40 -0.55
C LEU A 341 3.30 26.93 -0.42
N GLU A 342 4.12 27.62 -1.22
CA GLU A 342 4.19 29.08 -1.26
C GLU A 342 2.84 29.73 -1.64
N ALA A 343 2.18 29.19 -2.67
CA ALA A 343 0.87 29.68 -3.09
C ALA A 343 -0.18 29.50 -1.98
N LYS A 344 -0.21 28.30 -1.35
CA LYS A 344 -1.13 28.00 -0.24
C LYS A 344 -0.83 28.80 1.01
N SER A 345 0.44 29.02 1.34
CA SER A 345 0.83 29.93 2.42
C SER A 345 0.23 31.32 2.22
N LYS A 346 0.44 31.91 1.03
CA LYS A 346 -0.11 33.25 0.69
C LYS A 346 -1.63 33.29 0.69
N GLU A 347 -2.29 32.25 0.20
CA GLU A 347 -3.76 32.15 0.13
C GLU A 347 -4.38 32.05 1.54
N LEU A 348 -3.84 31.16 2.39
CA LEU A 348 -4.45 30.76 3.64
C LEU A 348 -3.99 31.57 4.86
N SER A 349 -2.87 32.29 4.75
CA SER A 349 -2.39 33.22 5.80
C SER A 349 -3.02 34.60 5.72
N ARG A 350 -3.92 34.86 4.77
CA ARG A 350 -4.67 36.13 4.72
C ARG A 350 -5.80 36.07 5.75
N PRO A 351 -5.96 37.12 6.59
CA PRO A 351 -7.16 37.23 7.40
C PRO A 351 -8.37 37.26 6.46
N SER A 352 -9.30 36.34 6.66
CA SER A 352 -10.61 36.27 6.02
C SER A 352 -11.47 37.46 6.41
#